data_4ec591e739e72d5fa39b182b363b2cb1
#
_entry.id   4ec591e739e72d5fa39b182b363b2cb1
#
_cell.length_a   1.000
_cell.length_b   1.000
_cell.length_c   1.000
_cell.angle_alpha   90.00
_cell.angle_beta   90.00
_cell.angle_gamma   90.00
#
_symmetry.space_group_name_H-M   'P 1'
#
loop_
_entity.id
_entity.type
_entity.pdbx_description
1 polymer ?
#
loop_
_entity_poly.entity_id
_entity_poly.type
_entity_poly.pdbx_seq_one_letter_code
_entity_poly.pdbx_strand_id
1 'polypeptide(L)'
;METKCKTCNHEPICAYCAEHLEEFSLPAENGACDLYDPRPEKCSCESCREPDPDESARLSSPFYKTVEGMLSPDYKERFKAEYQQTKIRYDKLHAMLVKADAGKLEFEPTCPLDLLRHQAQAMGQYLYCLEVRAQIEGIDLK
;
A
#
# COMPACT_ATOMS: atom_id res chain seq x y z
N MET A 1 -7.48 36.89 -15.66
CA MET A 1 -7.20 35.44 -15.80
C MET A 1 -6.52 34.81 -14.57
N GLU A 2 -5.97 35.61 -13.64
CA GLU A 2 -4.99 35.06 -12.68
C GLU A 2 -5.55 34.39 -11.42
N THR A 3 -6.77 34.71 -10.99
CA THR A 3 -7.25 34.20 -9.69
C THR A 3 -7.99 32.85 -9.76
N LYS A 4 -8.66 32.56 -10.86
CA LYS A 4 -9.42 31.29 -11.00
C LYS A 4 -8.53 30.09 -11.33
N CYS A 5 -7.45 30.29 -12.10
CA CYS A 5 -6.57 29.17 -12.47
C CYS A 5 -5.77 28.63 -11.30
N LYS A 6 -5.37 29.49 -10.33
CA LYS A 6 -4.63 29.05 -9.12
C LYS A 6 -5.45 28.22 -8.16
N THR A 7 -6.77 28.21 -8.29
CA THR A 7 -7.69 27.47 -7.43
C THR A 7 -8.35 26.27 -8.14
N CYS A 8 -7.95 26.00 -9.39
CA CYS A 8 -8.49 24.90 -10.21
C CYS A 8 -7.58 23.67 -10.13
N ASN A 9 -8.17 22.47 -10.06
CA ASN A 9 -7.44 21.22 -10.09
C ASN A 9 -6.69 20.98 -11.42
N HIS A 10 -7.09 21.67 -12.49
CA HIS A 10 -6.48 21.57 -13.82
C HIS A 10 -5.40 22.64 -14.09
N GLU A 11 -5.02 23.44 -13.06
CA GLU A 11 -4.01 24.51 -13.22
C GLU A 11 -2.74 24.06 -13.98
N PRO A 12 -2.12 22.90 -13.69
CA PRO A 12 -0.91 22.47 -14.41
C PRO A 12 -1.16 22.23 -15.90
N ILE A 13 -2.35 21.70 -16.26
CA ILE A 13 -2.74 21.45 -17.66
C ILE A 13 -3.02 22.77 -18.37
N CYS A 14 -3.72 23.70 -17.69
CA CYS A 14 -4.03 25.01 -18.23
C CYS A 14 -2.75 25.86 -18.43
N ALA A 15 -1.76 25.76 -17.52
CA ALA A 15 -0.47 26.42 -17.67
C ALA A 15 0.29 25.86 -18.88
N TYR A 16 0.32 24.54 -19.05
CA TYR A 16 0.92 23.90 -20.21
C TYR A 16 0.24 24.31 -21.51
N CYS A 17 -1.09 24.32 -21.58
CA CYS A 17 -1.85 24.76 -22.74
C CYS A 17 -1.61 26.25 -23.07
N ALA A 18 -1.43 27.11 -22.06
CA ALA A 18 -1.14 28.51 -22.25
C ALA A 18 0.26 28.77 -22.87
N GLU A 19 1.23 27.91 -22.59
CA GLU A 19 2.57 27.97 -23.19
C GLU A 19 2.62 27.39 -24.61
N HIS A 20 1.67 26.49 -24.96
CA HIS A 20 1.62 25.79 -26.24
C HIS A 20 0.36 26.15 -27.06
N LEU A 21 0.01 27.43 -27.06
CA LEU A 21 -1.22 27.97 -27.69
C LEU A 21 -1.39 27.62 -29.17
N GLU A 22 -0.33 27.30 -29.89
CA GLU A 22 -0.37 26.96 -31.32
C GLU A 22 -0.96 25.54 -31.60
N GLU A 23 -0.94 24.67 -30.59
CA GLU A 23 -1.39 23.27 -30.72
C GLU A 23 -2.80 23.01 -30.18
N PHE A 24 -3.34 23.90 -29.34
CA PHE A 24 -4.60 23.71 -28.67
C PHE A 24 -5.58 24.84 -28.93
N SER A 25 -6.78 24.52 -29.41
CA SER A 25 -7.91 25.45 -29.44
C SER A 25 -8.38 25.72 -28.02
N LEU A 26 -8.05 26.90 -27.48
CA LEU A 26 -8.54 27.31 -26.16
C LEU A 26 -10.05 27.60 -26.22
N PRO A 27 -10.86 27.15 -25.25
CA PRO A 27 -12.26 27.46 -25.22
C PRO A 27 -12.52 28.91 -24.80
N ALA A 28 -13.37 29.52 -25.58
CA ALA A 28 -14.30 30.62 -25.31
C ALA A 28 -13.80 31.98 -24.82
N GLU A 29 -14.20 32.95 -25.59
CA GLU A 29 -14.07 34.42 -25.45
C GLU A 29 -14.63 35.02 -24.13
N ASN A 30 -15.24 34.24 -23.26
CA ASN A 30 -15.94 34.74 -22.06
C ASN A 30 -15.24 34.50 -20.73
N GLY A 31 -13.98 34.05 -20.73
CA GLY A 31 -13.19 33.90 -19.50
C GLY A 31 -13.70 32.86 -18.49
N ALA A 32 -14.69 32.07 -18.84
CA ALA A 32 -15.14 30.93 -18.08
C ALA A 32 -14.56 29.67 -18.70
N CYS A 33 -13.74 28.95 -17.95
CA CYS A 33 -13.23 27.64 -18.32
C CYS A 33 -14.35 26.62 -18.04
N ASP A 34 -14.88 25.94 -19.08
CA ASP A 34 -15.91 24.90 -18.92
C ASP A 34 -15.38 23.67 -18.14
N LEU A 35 -14.06 23.58 -18.02
CA LEU A 35 -13.35 22.54 -17.23
C LEU A 35 -12.99 23.04 -15.83
N TYR A 36 -13.51 24.20 -15.40
CA TYR A 36 -13.23 24.70 -14.06
C TYR A 36 -13.79 23.74 -13.00
N ASP A 37 -12.90 23.05 -12.34
CA ASP A 37 -13.19 22.20 -11.19
C ASP A 37 -12.61 22.87 -9.94
N PRO A 38 -13.46 23.49 -9.07
CA PRO A 38 -12.96 24.12 -7.85
C PRO A 38 -12.27 23.08 -7.00
N ARG A 39 -11.05 23.36 -6.60
CA ARG A 39 -10.34 22.51 -5.63
C ARG A 39 -11.21 22.37 -4.39
N PRO A 40 -11.44 21.14 -3.90
CA PRO A 40 -12.12 20.95 -2.63
C PRO A 40 -11.34 21.69 -1.54
N GLU A 41 -12.03 22.20 -0.52
CA GLU A 41 -11.43 22.93 0.61
C GLU A 41 -10.25 22.16 1.24
N LYS A 42 -10.23 20.83 1.10
CA LYS A 42 -9.08 19.96 1.38
C LYS A 42 -8.55 19.40 0.06
N CYS A 43 -7.36 19.86 -0.32
CA CYS A 43 -6.68 19.35 -1.50
C CYS A 43 -6.40 17.87 -1.34
N SER A 44 -6.80 17.04 -2.33
CA SER A 44 -6.51 15.60 -2.36
C SER A 44 -5.19 15.23 -3.05
N CYS A 45 -4.37 16.23 -3.44
CA CYS A 45 -3.08 15.95 -4.04
C CYS A 45 -2.10 15.37 -3.00
N GLU A 46 -1.17 14.52 -3.44
CA GLU A 46 -0.20 13.85 -2.58
C GLU A 46 0.63 14.80 -1.70
N SER A 47 0.95 16.01 -2.22
CA SER A 47 1.72 17.02 -1.49
C SER A 47 0.93 17.79 -0.43
N CYS A 48 -0.42 17.76 -0.50
CA CYS A 48 -1.32 18.44 0.44
C CYS A 48 -2.13 17.46 1.31
N ARG A 49 -1.93 16.18 1.12
CA ARG A 49 -2.58 15.16 1.95
C ARG A 49 -2.01 15.28 3.35
N GLU A 50 -2.83 15.73 4.32
CA GLU A 50 -2.48 15.49 5.71
C GLU A 50 -2.26 13.98 5.88
N PRO A 51 -1.14 13.54 6.47
CA PRO A 51 -0.90 12.12 6.68
C PRO A 51 -2.11 11.56 7.44
N ASP A 52 -2.79 10.60 6.80
CA ASP A 52 -3.86 9.86 7.45
C ASP A 52 -3.30 9.35 8.79
N PRO A 53 -3.92 9.65 9.94
CA PRO A 53 -3.43 9.15 11.24
C PRO A 53 -3.26 7.64 11.24
N ASP A 54 -4.03 6.90 10.42
CA ASP A 54 -3.86 5.47 10.17
C ASP A 54 -2.66 5.15 9.27
N GLU A 55 -2.24 6.07 8.40
CA GLU A 55 -1.06 5.90 7.55
C GLU A 55 0.23 5.83 8.37
N SER A 56 0.40 6.69 9.38
CA SER A 56 1.55 6.65 10.28
C SER A 56 1.61 5.32 11.05
N ALA A 57 0.48 4.81 11.51
CA ALA A 57 0.38 3.50 12.15
C ALA A 57 0.69 2.35 11.19
N ARG A 58 0.26 2.44 9.92
CA ARG A 58 0.56 1.44 8.88
C ARG A 58 2.04 1.43 8.51
N LEU A 59 2.65 2.61 8.32
CA LEU A 59 4.08 2.75 8.00
C LEU A 59 4.99 2.21 9.12
N SER A 60 4.55 2.32 10.38
CA SER A 60 5.27 1.78 11.52
C SER A 60 5.05 0.28 11.73
N SER A 61 4.12 -0.34 11.00
CA SER A 61 3.80 -1.76 11.17
C SER A 61 4.98 -2.66 10.80
N PRO A 62 5.18 -3.80 11.50
CA PRO A 62 6.25 -4.75 11.17
C PRO A 62 6.18 -5.24 9.72
N PHE A 63 4.98 -5.37 9.17
CA PHE A 63 4.77 -5.79 7.78
C PHE A 63 5.28 -4.74 6.79
N TYR A 64 5.01 -3.46 7.03
CA TYR A 64 5.45 -2.38 6.13
C TYR A 64 6.98 -2.25 6.10
N LYS A 65 7.64 -2.47 7.25
CA LYS A 65 9.11 -2.45 7.33
C LYS A 65 9.80 -3.48 6.44
N THR A 66 9.09 -4.53 6.02
CA THR A 66 9.65 -5.53 5.09
C THR A 66 9.69 -5.08 3.64
N VAL A 67 8.99 -3.99 3.28
CA VAL A 67 8.88 -3.51 1.89
C VAL A 67 10.23 -3.10 1.33
N GLU A 68 11.04 -2.37 2.11
CA GLU A 68 12.39 -1.98 1.71
C GLU A 68 13.28 -3.20 1.44
N GLY A 69 13.20 -4.21 2.31
CA GLY A 69 13.94 -5.45 2.13
C GLY A 69 13.54 -6.20 0.85
N MET A 70 12.23 -6.21 0.51
CA MET A 70 11.73 -6.84 -0.73
C MET A 70 12.26 -6.15 -2.00
N LEU A 71 12.53 -4.85 -1.93
CA LEU A 71 13.06 -4.05 -3.06
C LEU A 71 14.59 -3.99 -3.08
N SER A 72 15.27 -4.57 -2.10
CA SER A 72 16.73 -4.55 -2.00
C SER A 72 17.39 -5.23 -3.22
N PRO A 73 18.49 -4.70 -3.74
CA PRO A 73 19.32 -5.39 -4.73
C PRO A 73 19.98 -6.64 -4.16
N ASP A 74 20.19 -6.69 -2.83
CA ASP A 74 20.78 -7.84 -2.16
C ASP A 74 19.75 -8.98 -2.03
N TYR A 75 20.14 -10.14 -2.52
CA TYR A 75 19.34 -11.37 -2.44
C TYR A 75 19.04 -11.76 -0.98
N LYS A 76 20.01 -11.66 -0.08
CA LYS A 76 19.83 -12.06 1.32
C LYS A 76 18.80 -11.17 2.03
N GLU A 77 18.78 -9.88 1.73
CA GLU A 77 17.79 -8.96 2.29
C GLU A 77 16.39 -9.25 1.75
N ARG A 78 16.24 -9.53 0.45
CA ARG A 78 14.94 -9.96 -0.11
C ARG A 78 14.46 -11.26 0.53
N PHE A 79 15.37 -12.21 0.73
CA PHE A 79 15.05 -13.50 1.37
C PHE A 79 14.54 -13.30 2.81
N LYS A 80 15.21 -12.47 3.61
CA LYS A 80 14.76 -12.13 4.97
C LYS A 80 13.38 -11.46 4.97
N ALA A 81 13.18 -10.51 4.06
CA ALA A 81 11.90 -9.81 3.94
C ALA A 81 10.75 -10.76 3.56
N GLU A 82 10.98 -11.69 2.64
CA GLU A 82 10.03 -12.73 2.25
C GLU A 82 9.66 -13.64 3.45
N TYR A 83 10.66 -14.10 4.19
CA TYR A 83 10.44 -14.88 5.41
C TYR A 83 9.61 -14.08 6.43
N GLN A 84 9.99 -12.84 6.72
CA GLN A 84 9.30 -12.00 7.69
C GLN A 84 7.85 -11.71 7.28
N GLN A 85 7.59 -11.40 6.01
CA GLN A 85 6.23 -11.17 5.51
C GLN A 85 5.35 -12.42 5.67
N THR A 86 5.90 -13.59 5.30
CA THR A 86 5.17 -14.85 5.41
C THR A 86 4.92 -15.18 6.89
N LYS A 87 5.92 -14.99 7.74
CA LYS A 87 5.85 -15.23 9.18
C LYS A 87 4.77 -14.38 9.86
N ILE A 88 4.74 -13.07 9.57
CA ILE A 88 3.74 -12.16 10.14
C ILE A 88 2.31 -12.59 9.75
N ARG A 89 2.10 -13.00 8.50
CA ARG A 89 0.79 -13.46 8.04
C ARG A 89 0.41 -14.80 8.67
N TYR A 90 1.36 -15.73 8.72
CA TYR A 90 1.19 -17.04 9.35
C TYR A 90 0.80 -16.89 10.82
N ASP A 91 1.54 -16.11 11.60
CA ASP A 91 1.31 -15.92 13.02
C ASP A 91 -0.08 -15.34 13.31
N LYS A 92 -0.53 -14.36 12.50
CA LYS A 92 -1.87 -13.79 12.61
C LYS A 92 -2.96 -14.82 12.30
N LEU A 93 -2.80 -15.58 11.22
CA LEU A 93 -3.74 -16.61 10.82
C LEU A 93 -3.78 -17.74 11.86
N HIS A 94 -2.63 -18.19 12.33
CA HIS A 94 -2.52 -19.22 13.36
C HIS A 94 -3.18 -18.79 14.67
N ALA A 95 -2.91 -17.57 15.13
CA ALA A 95 -3.54 -17.03 16.34
C ALA A 95 -5.07 -16.94 16.23
N MET A 96 -5.58 -16.59 15.05
CA MET A 96 -7.02 -16.58 14.76
C MET A 96 -7.61 -18.00 14.81
N LEU A 97 -6.95 -18.96 14.19
CA LEU A 97 -7.39 -20.37 14.18
C LEU A 97 -7.39 -20.98 15.59
N VAL A 98 -6.37 -20.67 16.41
CA VAL A 98 -6.33 -21.08 17.83
C VAL A 98 -7.54 -20.52 18.60
N LYS A 99 -7.91 -19.27 18.37
CA LYS A 99 -9.12 -18.69 18.98
C LYS A 99 -10.41 -19.36 18.48
N ALA A 100 -10.47 -19.71 17.19
CA ALA A 100 -11.61 -20.40 16.62
C ALA A 100 -11.77 -21.81 17.24
N ASP A 101 -10.69 -22.58 17.34
CA ASP A 101 -10.69 -23.93 17.93
C ASP A 101 -11.02 -23.90 19.44
N ALA A 102 -10.65 -22.81 20.13
CA ALA A 102 -11.01 -22.58 21.52
C ALA A 102 -12.45 -22.06 21.73
N GLY A 103 -13.20 -21.78 20.64
CA GLY A 103 -14.54 -21.20 20.72
C GLY A 103 -14.56 -19.75 21.22
N LYS A 104 -13.44 -19.01 21.05
CA LYS A 104 -13.25 -17.63 21.52
C LYS A 104 -13.09 -16.63 20.37
N LEU A 105 -13.49 -17.01 19.15
CA LEU A 105 -13.45 -16.09 18.02
C LEU A 105 -14.65 -15.13 18.12
N GLU A 106 -14.36 -13.82 18.07
CA GLU A 106 -15.37 -12.77 18.26
C GLU A 106 -16.11 -12.39 16.97
N PHE A 107 -15.72 -12.97 15.85
CA PHE A 107 -16.29 -12.70 14.51
C PHE A 107 -16.41 -14.01 13.73
N GLU A 108 -17.28 -14.00 12.72
CA GLU A 108 -17.40 -15.12 11.76
C GLU A 108 -16.55 -14.83 10.52
N PRO A 109 -15.55 -15.67 10.20
CA PRO A 109 -14.75 -15.49 9.00
C PRO A 109 -15.59 -15.70 7.73
N THR A 110 -15.39 -14.85 6.71
CA THR A 110 -16.03 -15.00 5.40
C THR A 110 -15.56 -16.24 4.63
N CYS A 111 -14.34 -16.72 4.92
CA CYS A 111 -13.79 -17.95 4.36
C CYS A 111 -14.07 -19.14 5.31
N PRO A 112 -14.34 -20.34 4.76
CA PRO A 112 -14.44 -21.56 5.56
C PRO A 112 -13.17 -21.81 6.39
N LEU A 113 -13.34 -22.17 7.66
CA LEU A 113 -12.22 -22.43 8.57
C LEU A 113 -11.28 -23.54 8.06
N ASP A 114 -11.81 -24.54 7.37
CA ASP A 114 -11.00 -25.62 6.80
C ASP A 114 -10.04 -25.12 5.71
N LEU A 115 -10.49 -24.18 4.87
CA LEU A 115 -9.62 -23.55 3.89
C LEU A 115 -8.51 -22.74 4.57
N LEU A 116 -8.86 -22.02 5.63
CA LEU A 116 -7.89 -21.23 6.41
C LEU A 116 -6.88 -22.12 7.14
N ARG A 117 -7.29 -23.31 7.63
CA ARG A 117 -6.38 -24.32 8.20
C ARG A 117 -5.41 -24.87 7.14
N HIS A 118 -5.89 -25.20 5.93
CA HIS A 118 -5.03 -25.62 4.83
C HIS A 118 -4.04 -24.51 4.44
N GLN A 119 -4.48 -23.26 4.39
CA GLN A 119 -3.59 -22.13 4.15
C GLN A 119 -2.50 -22.01 5.21
N ALA A 120 -2.86 -22.11 6.50
CA ALA A 120 -1.88 -22.07 7.59
C ALA A 120 -0.88 -23.23 7.48
N GLN A 121 -1.33 -24.43 7.16
CA GLN A 121 -0.45 -25.59 6.95
C GLN A 121 0.55 -25.36 5.81
N ALA A 122 0.08 -24.88 4.66
CA ALA A 122 0.94 -24.57 3.51
C ALA A 122 1.97 -23.49 3.83
N MET A 123 1.55 -22.42 4.54
CA MET A 123 2.45 -21.35 4.98
C MET A 123 3.48 -21.87 5.98
N GLY A 124 3.10 -22.72 6.92
CA GLY A 124 4.02 -23.34 7.88
C GLY A 124 5.08 -24.21 7.20
N GLN A 125 4.69 -25.01 6.20
CA GLN A 125 5.62 -25.80 5.39
C GLN A 125 6.60 -24.89 4.61
N TYR A 126 6.10 -23.80 4.05
CA TYR A 126 6.93 -22.86 3.33
C TYR A 126 7.95 -22.17 4.25
N LEU A 127 7.51 -21.70 5.43
CA LEU A 127 8.40 -21.12 6.44
C LEU A 127 9.51 -22.10 6.84
N TYR A 128 9.17 -23.37 7.07
CA TYR A 128 10.15 -24.41 7.36
C TYR A 128 11.20 -24.53 6.23
N CYS A 129 10.77 -24.53 4.98
CA CYS A 129 11.71 -24.56 3.84
C CYS A 129 12.64 -23.34 3.83
N LEU A 130 12.12 -22.14 4.12
CA LEU A 130 12.94 -20.92 4.21
C LEU A 130 13.91 -20.97 5.38
N GLU A 131 13.50 -21.52 6.54
CA GLU A 131 14.36 -21.68 7.70
C GLU A 131 15.52 -22.66 7.42
N VAL A 132 15.23 -23.80 6.78
CA VAL A 132 16.26 -24.76 6.38
C VAL A 132 17.24 -24.15 5.37
N ARG A 133 16.71 -23.44 4.36
CA ARG A 133 17.55 -22.73 3.39
C ARG A 133 18.43 -21.67 4.06
N ALA A 134 17.88 -20.90 4.97
CA ALA A 134 18.64 -19.89 5.72
C ALA A 134 19.84 -20.51 6.46
N GLN A 135 19.64 -21.69 7.07
CA GLN A 135 20.74 -22.41 7.74
C GLN A 135 21.82 -22.86 6.74
N ILE A 136 21.41 -23.38 5.57
CA ILE A 136 22.34 -23.83 4.53
C ILE A 136 23.12 -22.66 3.94
N GLU A 137 22.45 -21.54 3.70
CA GLU A 137 23.00 -20.36 3.03
C GLU A 137 23.69 -19.38 4.01
N GLY A 138 23.64 -19.65 5.31
CA GLY A 138 24.21 -18.78 6.34
C GLY A 138 23.53 -17.42 6.42
N ILE A 139 22.20 -17.39 6.31
CA ILE A 139 21.38 -16.17 6.39
C ILE A 139 20.77 -16.08 7.80
N ASP A 140 21.04 -15.01 8.53
CA ASP A 140 20.38 -14.75 9.82
C ASP A 140 18.97 -14.16 9.56
N LEU A 141 17.93 -14.84 10.06
CA LEU A 141 16.53 -14.45 9.91
C LEU A 141 16.00 -13.54 11.02
N LYS A 142 16.87 -13.17 11.99
CA LYS A 142 16.51 -12.29 13.10
C LYS A 142 16.51 -10.83 12.71
#